data_3eadf2724f17a7e894ec2a822d926967
#
_entry.id   3eadf2724f17a7e894ec2a822d926967
#
_cell.length_a   1.000
_cell.length_b   1.000
_cell.length_c   1.000
_cell.angle_alpha   90.00
_cell.angle_beta   90.00
_cell.angle_gamma   90.00
#
_symmetry.space_group_name_H-M   'P 1'
#
loop_
_entity.id
_entity.type
_entity.pdbx_description
1 polymer ?
#
loop_
_entity_poly.entity_id
_entity_poly.type
_entity_poly.pdbx_seq_one_letter_code
_entity_poly.pdbx_strand_id
1 'polypeptide(L)'
;MDQTYSPGHMSYELVKADEDFLSTTPSDYSILRRRPETSPYYRTPGPAISRFLRRRYSVEPTSSDYLGNGTIPTTVMYKICSYLNKKDLLHLMSTCKRFRDIGKDSSFWQFLNLYGKHISCSSLHAIIDRKVQVLRLNSATINVEVFPPWHNFPILNPAMLTHLDMSSSKFENPSVLLEILQRCHNLYALSLELCGIIDDQMCKEIAKNTNLYFLNLAMAKSFSAEGIVTILSSCRKLGELNIGWTELSGDVINLTCQLLPPSLKRLSFSGTRDKAEMNDDNIKRICDTCKQLEELDLSDDVVITENCLDHVKNLKNLRILTISRCYGIEPMAFLSLQNLDIFNVYGCVTVEGIDVLRSRLRPTRINVSPLSSIAIPTDGESVTSIWKKRTRDWY
;
A
#
# COMPACT_ATOMS: atom_id res chain seq x y z
N MET A 1 -44.48 31.60 29.84
CA MET A 1 -43.32 30.99 30.53
C MET A 1 -42.58 30.24 29.47
N ASP A 2 -41.64 30.94 28.87
CA ASP A 2 -40.82 30.48 27.78
C ASP A 2 -39.69 29.60 28.32
N GLN A 3 -39.59 28.39 27.82
CA GLN A 3 -38.36 27.61 27.94
C GLN A 3 -37.70 27.57 26.55
N THR A 4 -36.72 28.45 26.39
CA THR A 4 -35.79 28.44 25.29
C THR A 4 -34.87 27.21 25.40
N TYR A 5 -34.99 26.30 24.47
CA TYR A 5 -34.06 25.19 24.27
C TYR A 5 -32.76 25.75 23.64
N SER A 6 -31.66 25.56 24.36
CA SER A 6 -30.33 25.89 23.88
C SER A 6 -29.73 24.67 23.17
N PRO A 7 -29.21 24.81 21.92
CA PRO A 7 -28.68 23.67 21.13
C PRO A 7 -27.25 23.24 21.52
N GLY A 8 -26.73 23.72 22.65
CA GLY A 8 -25.30 23.60 22.97
C GLY A 8 -24.85 22.34 23.71
N HIS A 9 -25.76 21.49 24.19
CA HIS A 9 -25.38 20.39 25.09
C HIS A 9 -25.28 18.99 24.43
N MET A 10 -25.85 18.82 23.25
CA MET A 10 -25.80 17.52 22.55
C MET A 10 -24.52 17.31 21.72
N SER A 11 -23.81 18.39 21.39
CA SER A 11 -22.55 18.31 20.61
C SER A 11 -21.32 17.88 21.44
N TYR A 12 -21.37 18.01 22.77
CA TYR A 12 -20.21 17.75 23.64
C TYR A 12 -20.03 16.26 24.01
N GLU A 13 -21.11 15.50 24.09
CA GLU A 13 -21.00 14.06 24.40
C GLU A 13 -20.68 13.20 23.17
N LEU A 14 -21.07 13.62 21.97
CA LEU A 14 -20.68 12.97 20.73
C LEU A 14 -19.19 13.20 20.40
N VAL A 15 -18.66 14.38 20.71
CA VAL A 15 -17.22 14.68 20.53
C VAL A 15 -16.35 13.86 21.48
N LYS A 16 -16.83 13.53 22.69
CA LYS A 16 -16.06 12.69 23.63
C LYS A 16 -15.95 11.22 23.21
N ALA A 17 -16.98 10.68 22.57
CA ALA A 17 -16.92 9.31 22.03
C ALA A 17 -15.97 9.21 20.82
N ASP A 18 -15.85 10.28 20.04
CA ASP A 18 -14.92 10.36 18.90
C ASP A 18 -13.48 10.66 19.35
N GLU A 19 -13.26 11.38 20.45
CA GLU A 19 -11.91 11.62 20.98
C GLU A 19 -11.24 10.35 21.48
N ASP A 20 -11.98 9.41 22.05
CA ASP A 20 -11.47 8.09 22.44
C ASP A 20 -11.13 7.22 21.22
N PHE A 21 -11.78 7.44 20.07
CA PHE A 21 -11.47 6.75 18.82
C PHE A 21 -10.34 7.42 18.04
N LEU A 22 -10.19 8.75 18.13
CA LEU A 22 -9.15 9.54 17.47
C LEU A 22 -7.84 9.61 18.28
N SER A 23 -7.86 9.25 19.57
CA SER A 23 -6.67 9.17 20.42
C SER A 23 -5.82 7.92 20.16
N THR A 24 -6.33 6.96 19.39
CA THR A 24 -5.53 5.82 18.93
C THR A 24 -4.54 6.29 17.88
N THR A 25 -3.30 6.45 18.29
CA THR A 25 -2.17 6.71 17.39
C THR A 25 -1.98 5.55 16.41
N PRO A 26 -1.37 5.75 15.25
CA PRO A 26 -1.10 4.67 14.28
C PRO A 26 -0.42 3.43 14.86
N SER A 27 0.22 3.52 16.03
CA SER A 27 0.77 2.38 16.76
C SER A 27 -0.30 1.42 17.27
N ASP A 28 -1.54 1.88 17.49
CA ASP A 28 -2.62 1.05 18.06
C ASP A 28 -3.33 0.22 16.98
N TYR A 29 -3.16 0.55 15.69
CA TYR A 29 -3.64 -0.32 14.60
C TYR A 29 -2.97 -1.69 14.57
N SER A 30 -1.82 -1.85 15.23
CA SER A 30 -1.15 -3.15 15.40
C SER A 30 -1.91 -4.09 16.35
N ILE A 31 -2.75 -3.56 17.23
CA ILE A 31 -3.47 -4.33 18.28
C ILE A 31 -4.73 -4.98 17.72
N LEU A 32 -5.37 -4.40 16.71
CA LEU A 32 -6.53 -5.00 16.04
C LEU A 32 -6.16 -6.16 15.11
N ARG A 33 -4.88 -6.39 14.85
CA ARG A 33 -4.36 -7.61 14.22
C ARG A 33 -4.05 -8.68 15.28
N ARG A 34 -5.03 -9.07 16.11
CA ARG A 34 -4.90 -10.29 16.90
C ARG A 34 -4.73 -11.45 15.92
N ARG A 35 -3.59 -12.14 16.01
CA ARG A 35 -3.36 -13.43 15.33
C ARG A 35 -4.52 -14.35 15.65
N PRO A 36 -5.15 -15.00 14.66
CA PRO A 36 -5.94 -16.19 14.95
C PRO A 36 -4.99 -17.21 15.57
N GLU A 37 -5.41 -17.80 16.66
CA GLU A 37 -4.72 -18.92 17.29
C GLU A 37 -4.49 -20.00 16.22
N THR A 38 -3.27 -20.50 16.18
CA THR A 38 -2.76 -21.49 15.23
C THR A 38 -3.70 -22.68 15.13
N SER A 39 -4.26 -22.88 13.95
CA SER A 39 -4.91 -24.14 13.58
C SER A 39 -3.92 -25.29 13.77
N PRO A 40 -4.32 -26.42 14.39
CA PRO A 40 -3.43 -27.52 14.75
C PRO A 40 -2.90 -28.35 13.55
N TYR A 41 -3.13 -27.92 12.33
CA TYR A 41 -2.80 -28.73 11.12
C TYR A 41 -1.57 -28.29 10.33
N TYR A 42 -0.86 -27.22 10.73
CA TYR A 42 0.43 -26.90 10.12
C TYR A 42 1.58 -27.41 10.99
N ARG A 43 1.81 -28.74 10.95
CA ARG A 43 3.12 -29.30 11.29
C ARG A 43 4.13 -28.82 10.25
N THR A 44 5.00 -27.91 10.64
CA THR A 44 6.28 -27.71 9.95
C THR A 44 6.93 -29.08 9.75
N PRO A 45 7.42 -29.44 8.56
CA PRO A 45 8.29 -30.59 8.42
C PRO A 45 9.52 -30.33 9.28
N GLY A 46 9.60 -31.02 10.37
CA GLY A 46 10.73 -30.96 11.27
C GLY A 46 12.02 -31.46 10.58
N PRO A 47 13.17 -31.44 11.26
CA PRO A 47 14.51 -31.72 10.74
C PRO A 47 14.70 -33.18 10.23
N ALA A 48 13.65 -33.81 9.73
CA ALA A 48 13.70 -35.17 9.20
C ALA A 48 14.51 -35.29 7.91
N ILE A 49 14.52 -34.23 7.06
CA ILE A 49 15.29 -34.27 5.80
C ILE A 49 16.79 -34.29 6.07
N SER A 50 17.28 -33.53 7.06
CA SER A 50 18.69 -33.55 7.40
C SER A 50 19.14 -34.88 8.06
N ARG A 51 18.24 -35.57 8.78
CA ARG A 51 18.49 -36.91 9.33
C ARG A 51 18.40 -38.01 8.29
N PHE A 52 17.53 -37.83 7.27
CA PHE A 52 17.38 -38.83 6.19
C PHE A 52 18.62 -38.84 5.29
N LEU A 53 19.21 -37.69 5.01
CA LEU A 53 20.46 -37.58 4.26
C LEU A 53 21.67 -38.10 5.05
N ARG A 54 21.67 -38.00 6.40
CA ARG A 54 22.78 -38.52 7.24
C ARG A 54 22.77 -40.03 7.44
N ARG A 55 21.65 -40.72 7.28
CA ARG A 55 21.56 -42.17 7.59
C ARG A 55 21.76 -43.10 6.40
N ARG A 56 21.86 -42.64 5.16
CA ARG A 56 22.00 -43.50 3.99
C ARG A 56 23.36 -43.52 3.30
N TYR A 57 24.29 -42.68 3.73
CA TYR A 57 25.62 -42.66 3.13
C TYR A 57 26.70 -42.55 4.20
N SER A 58 26.92 -43.63 4.94
CA SER A 58 28.22 -43.93 5.49
C SER A 58 29.10 -44.48 4.35
N VAL A 59 29.40 -43.63 3.38
CA VAL A 59 30.44 -43.87 2.41
C VAL A 59 31.66 -43.08 2.95
N GLU A 60 32.76 -43.79 3.11
CA GLU A 60 34.04 -43.17 3.43
C GLU A 60 34.30 -41.99 2.48
N PRO A 61 34.94 -40.92 2.93
CA PRO A 61 35.19 -39.73 2.10
C PRO A 61 36.26 -40.07 1.06
N THR A 62 35.86 -40.70 -0.03
CA THR A 62 36.63 -40.65 -1.27
C THR A 62 36.52 -39.19 -1.74
N SER A 63 37.64 -38.55 -1.98
CA SER A 63 37.88 -37.12 -2.19
C SER A 63 37.20 -36.52 -3.46
N SER A 64 36.02 -36.93 -3.82
CA SER A 64 35.28 -36.40 -4.97
C SER A 64 34.07 -35.59 -4.50
N ASP A 65 34.23 -34.29 -4.43
CA ASP A 65 33.16 -33.30 -4.26
C ASP A 65 32.28 -33.32 -5.51
N TYR A 66 31.34 -34.26 -5.57
CA TYR A 66 30.41 -34.45 -6.69
C TYR A 66 29.53 -33.21 -6.95
N LEU A 67 29.26 -32.42 -5.93
CA LEU A 67 28.45 -31.19 -6.04
C LEU A 67 29.27 -29.98 -6.47
N GLY A 68 30.51 -29.87 -5.96
CA GLY A 68 31.43 -28.76 -6.26
C GLY A 68 32.15 -28.92 -7.61
N ASN A 69 32.47 -30.14 -8.02
CA ASN A 69 33.30 -30.44 -9.20
C ASN A 69 32.54 -30.51 -10.53
N GLY A 70 31.26 -30.13 -10.59
CA GLY A 70 30.53 -30.04 -11.86
C GLY A 70 29.98 -31.36 -12.40
N THR A 71 30.02 -32.45 -11.66
CA THR A 71 29.46 -33.75 -12.07
C THR A 71 27.96 -33.70 -12.32
N ILE A 72 27.22 -32.84 -11.55
CA ILE A 72 25.82 -32.55 -11.82
C ILE A 72 25.70 -31.36 -12.78
N PRO A 73 24.96 -31.50 -13.89
CA PRO A 73 24.74 -30.40 -14.82
C PRO A 73 24.20 -29.15 -14.13
N THR A 74 24.71 -27.97 -14.54
CA THR A 74 24.29 -26.69 -13.95
C THR A 74 22.78 -26.48 -14.08
N THR A 75 22.15 -26.90 -15.16
CA THR A 75 20.69 -26.84 -15.39
C THR A 75 19.90 -27.60 -14.32
N VAL A 76 20.40 -28.75 -13.88
CA VAL A 76 19.78 -29.53 -12.80
C VAL A 76 19.91 -28.78 -11.48
N MET A 77 21.08 -28.19 -11.23
CA MET A 77 21.31 -27.37 -10.02
C MET A 77 20.42 -26.14 -9.98
N TYR A 78 20.23 -25.46 -11.09
CA TYR A 78 19.26 -24.36 -11.18
C TYR A 78 17.85 -24.83 -10.81
N LYS A 79 17.43 -25.99 -11.32
CA LYS A 79 16.12 -26.55 -10.99
C LYS A 79 15.99 -26.87 -9.51
N ILE A 80 17.01 -27.46 -8.89
CA ILE A 80 17.05 -27.72 -7.44
C ILE A 80 16.95 -26.40 -6.67
N CYS A 81 17.78 -25.40 -7.01
CA CYS A 81 17.78 -24.10 -6.36
C CYS A 81 16.41 -23.39 -6.48
N SER A 82 15.68 -23.60 -7.56
CA SER A 82 14.35 -22.99 -7.77
C SER A 82 13.28 -23.48 -6.78
N TYR A 83 13.52 -24.60 -6.10
CA TYR A 83 12.64 -25.15 -5.06
C TYR A 83 13.04 -24.71 -3.64
N LEU A 84 14.17 -24.00 -3.48
CA LEU A 84 14.63 -23.53 -2.18
C LEU A 84 14.00 -22.17 -1.84
N ASN A 85 13.65 -21.99 -0.57
CA ASN A 85 13.34 -20.66 -0.07
C ASN A 85 14.60 -19.77 -0.01
N LYS A 86 14.44 -18.46 0.10
CA LYS A 86 15.59 -17.51 0.09
C LYS A 86 16.62 -17.79 1.18
N LYS A 87 16.18 -18.23 2.37
CA LYS A 87 17.06 -18.54 3.49
C LYS A 87 17.91 -19.77 3.17
N ASP A 88 17.30 -20.84 2.65
CA ASP A 88 18.00 -22.06 2.30
C ASP A 88 18.92 -21.84 1.09
N LEU A 89 18.48 -21.01 0.12
CA LEU A 89 19.32 -20.61 -1.00
C LEU A 89 20.58 -19.85 -0.52
N LEU A 90 20.45 -18.92 0.42
CA LEU A 90 21.59 -18.21 1.01
C LEU A 90 22.54 -19.16 1.77
N HIS A 91 21.99 -20.11 2.52
CA HIS A 91 22.80 -21.15 3.16
C HIS A 91 23.55 -21.97 2.13
N LEU A 92 22.89 -22.39 1.05
CA LEU A 92 23.53 -23.14 -0.04
C LEU A 92 24.65 -22.30 -0.69
N MET A 93 24.41 -21.02 -0.97
CA MET A 93 25.41 -20.10 -1.51
C MET A 93 26.63 -19.91 -0.62
N SER A 94 26.52 -20.14 0.69
CA SER A 94 27.65 -20.06 1.63
C SER A 94 28.52 -21.31 1.61
N THR A 95 28.08 -22.43 1.04
CA THR A 95 28.80 -23.70 1.11
C THR A 95 29.97 -23.79 0.14
N CYS A 96 29.80 -23.38 -1.11
CA CYS A 96 30.88 -23.40 -2.10
C CYS A 96 30.71 -22.31 -3.18
N LYS A 97 31.79 -22.07 -3.93
CA LYS A 97 31.85 -21.04 -4.98
C LYS A 97 30.81 -21.30 -6.08
N ARG A 98 30.66 -22.56 -6.51
CA ARG A 98 29.71 -22.94 -7.57
C ARG A 98 28.26 -22.60 -7.20
N PHE A 99 27.82 -22.96 -5.99
CA PHE A 99 26.48 -22.63 -5.51
C PHE A 99 26.28 -21.13 -5.32
N ARG A 100 27.34 -20.42 -4.90
CA ARG A 100 27.30 -18.97 -4.82
C ARG A 100 27.09 -18.33 -6.18
N ASP A 101 27.73 -18.82 -7.22
CA ASP A 101 27.59 -18.27 -8.58
C ASP A 101 26.24 -18.61 -9.18
N ILE A 102 25.73 -19.83 -8.98
CA ILE A 102 24.36 -20.21 -9.37
C ILE A 102 23.34 -19.35 -8.63
N GLY A 103 23.43 -19.21 -7.32
CA GLY A 103 22.48 -18.48 -6.49
C GLY A 103 22.47 -16.96 -6.72
N LYS A 104 23.46 -16.41 -7.43
CA LYS A 104 23.48 -15.00 -7.86
C LYS A 104 22.53 -14.72 -9.04
N ASP A 105 22.01 -15.76 -9.69
CA ASP A 105 21.12 -15.59 -10.84
C ASP A 105 19.87 -14.78 -10.44
N SER A 106 19.58 -13.75 -11.21
CA SER A 106 18.50 -12.81 -10.94
C SER A 106 17.11 -13.47 -10.90
N SER A 107 16.94 -14.62 -11.58
CA SER A 107 15.66 -15.34 -11.58
C SER A 107 15.20 -15.79 -10.20
N PHE A 108 16.15 -16.06 -9.29
CA PHE A 108 15.86 -16.43 -7.91
C PHE A 108 15.47 -15.24 -7.02
N TRP A 109 15.68 -13.99 -7.46
CA TRP A 109 15.52 -12.78 -6.66
C TRP A 109 14.42 -11.85 -7.16
N GLN A 110 13.65 -12.25 -8.17
CA GLN A 110 12.63 -11.39 -8.77
C GLN A 110 11.54 -10.94 -7.77
N PHE A 111 11.24 -11.78 -6.79
CA PHE A 111 10.20 -11.54 -5.79
C PHE A 111 10.81 -11.61 -4.39
N LEU A 112 10.73 -10.52 -3.62
CA LEU A 112 11.33 -10.46 -2.30
C LEU A 112 10.40 -9.80 -1.29
N ASN A 113 10.19 -10.49 -0.15
CA ASN A 113 9.44 -10.00 0.98
C ASN A 113 10.36 -9.75 2.17
N LEU A 114 10.53 -8.49 2.52
CA LEU A 114 11.34 -8.03 3.65
C LEU A 114 10.48 -7.30 4.70
N TYR A 115 9.20 -7.68 4.80
CA TYR A 115 8.26 -7.14 5.77
C TYR A 115 8.84 -7.10 7.19
N GLY A 116 8.81 -5.92 7.81
CA GLY A 116 9.23 -5.73 9.21
C GLY A 116 10.71 -6.00 9.49
N LYS A 117 11.58 -6.00 8.47
CA LYS A 117 13.02 -6.26 8.63
C LYS A 117 13.78 -4.97 8.91
N HIS A 118 14.89 -5.13 9.67
CA HIS A 118 15.93 -4.11 9.77
C HIS A 118 16.93 -4.34 8.65
N ILE A 119 17.17 -3.35 7.83
CA ILE A 119 17.98 -3.46 6.62
C ILE A 119 18.93 -2.27 6.57
N SER A 120 20.21 -2.51 6.33
CA SER A 120 21.14 -1.42 6.06
C SER A 120 20.91 -0.88 4.64
N CYS A 121 21.22 0.40 4.44
CA CYS A 121 21.12 1.06 3.15
C CYS A 121 21.96 0.31 2.09
N SER A 122 23.18 -0.10 2.41
CA SER A 122 24.06 -0.88 1.53
C SER A 122 23.44 -2.22 1.12
N SER A 123 22.83 -2.93 2.07
CA SER A 123 22.12 -4.18 1.79
C SER A 123 20.92 -3.97 0.87
N LEU A 124 20.17 -2.87 1.05
CA LEU A 124 19.03 -2.54 0.20
C LEU A 124 19.49 -2.25 -1.23
N HIS A 125 20.55 -1.46 -1.42
CA HIS A 125 21.13 -1.23 -2.74
C HIS A 125 21.60 -2.53 -3.40
N ALA A 126 22.28 -3.40 -2.68
CA ALA A 126 22.71 -4.71 -3.17
C ALA A 126 21.52 -5.62 -3.56
N ILE A 127 20.40 -5.52 -2.86
CA ILE A 127 19.15 -6.21 -3.22
C ILE A 127 18.60 -5.68 -4.54
N ILE A 128 18.52 -4.37 -4.69
CA ILE A 128 18.02 -3.73 -5.91
C ILE A 128 18.90 -4.10 -7.12
N ASP A 129 20.22 -4.17 -6.94
CA ASP A 129 21.18 -4.55 -7.99
C ASP A 129 21.00 -6.00 -8.47
N ARG A 130 20.35 -6.86 -7.69
CA ARG A 130 20.00 -8.24 -8.10
C ARG A 130 18.80 -8.32 -9.06
N LYS A 131 18.35 -7.19 -9.59
CA LYS A 131 17.23 -7.10 -10.55
C LYS A 131 15.91 -7.60 -9.98
N VAL A 132 15.64 -7.28 -8.71
CA VAL A 132 14.35 -7.52 -8.07
C VAL A 132 13.26 -6.76 -8.84
N GLN A 133 12.13 -7.41 -9.09
CA GLN A 133 10.97 -6.82 -9.79
C GLN A 133 9.85 -6.45 -8.83
N VAL A 134 9.63 -7.29 -7.81
CA VAL A 134 8.59 -7.08 -6.79
C VAL A 134 9.25 -7.08 -5.42
N LEU A 135 9.23 -5.94 -4.75
CA LEU A 135 9.87 -5.74 -3.45
C LEU A 135 8.85 -5.25 -2.43
N ARG A 136 8.71 -6.01 -1.35
CA ARG A 136 7.91 -5.63 -0.20
C ARG A 136 8.81 -5.27 0.97
N LEU A 137 8.77 -4.00 1.38
CA LEU A 137 9.49 -3.43 2.53
C LEU A 137 8.55 -2.94 3.63
N ASN A 138 7.24 -3.19 3.50
CA ASN A 138 6.26 -2.71 4.47
C ASN A 138 6.73 -2.88 5.92
N SER A 139 6.66 -1.81 6.71
CA SER A 139 7.11 -1.75 8.11
C SER A 139 8.60 -2.08 8.32
N ALA A 140 9.43 -2.03 7.28
CA ALA A 140 10.87 -2.20 7.42
C ALA A 140 11.52 -0.95 8.03
N THR A 141 12.67 -1.15 8.68
CA THR A 141 13.52 -0.05 9.15
C THR A 141 14.80 -0.04 8.33
N ILE A 142 15.08 1.07 7.66
CA ILE A 142 16.25 1.24 6.82
C ILE A 142 17.24 2.15 7.55
N ASN A 143 18.36 1.56 7.96
CA ASN A 143 19.38 2.23 8.75
C ASN A 143 20.53 2.70 7.86
N VAL A 144 21.09 3.85 8.17
CA VAL A 144 22.31 4.35 7.53
C VAL A 144 23.51 3.76 8.29
N GLU A 145 24.36 3.03 7.59
CA GLU A 145 25.62 2.58 8.16
C GLU A 145 26.57 3.76 8.30
N VAL A 146 27.26 3.83 9.45
CA VAL A 146 28.29 4.86 9.73
C VAL A 146 29.57 4.53 8.94
N PHE A 147 29.49 4.49 7.62
CA PHE A 147 30.64 4.31 6.73
C PHE A 147 30.77 5.47 5.74
N PRO A 148 31.94 5.71 5.18
CA PRO A 148 32.30 6.98 4.58
C PRO A 148 31.36 7.41 3.44
N PRO A 149 31.34 8.71 3.12
CA PRO A 149 30.33 9.34 2.31
C PRO A 149 30.17 8.65 0.95
N TRP A 150 28.92 8.41 0.56
CA TRP A 150 28.43 7.80 -0.66
C TRP A 150 28.96 8.39 -1.98
N HIS A 151 29.81 9.41 -1.93
CA HIS A 151 30.39 10.10 -3.08
C HIS A 151 31.23 9.21 -4.01
N ASN A 152 31.50 7.96 -3.66
CA ASN A 152 32.29 7.02 -4.47
C ASN A 152 31.53 5.76 -4.91
N PHE A 153 30.18 5.69 -4.75
CA PHE A 153 29.47 4.60 -5.40
C PHE A 153 29.37 4.85 -6.90
N PRO A 154 29.73 3.85 -7.71
CA PRO A 154 29.57 3.94 -9.16
C PRO A 154 28.10 4.21 -9.46
N ILE A 155 27.82 4.88 -10.59
CA ILE A 155 26.49 5.15 -11.11
C ILE A 155 25.59 3.96 -10.82
N LEU A 156 24.63 4.16 -9.89
CA LEU A 156 23.74 3.10 -9.47
C LEU A 156 22.92 2.66 -10.69
N ASN A 157 22.95 1.38 -11.00
CA ASN A 157 22.18 0.85 -12.12
C ASN A 157 20.68 1.10 -11.90
N PRO A 158 19.92 1.39 -12.97
CA PRO A 158 18.47 1.49 -12.89
C PRO A 158 17.88 0.22 -12.26
N ALA A 159 16.94 0.40 -11.35
CA ALA A 159 16.23 -0.70 -10.73
C ALA A 159 15.27 -1.36 -11.73
N MET A 160 15.17 -2.68 -11.67
CA MET A 160 14.17 -3.45 -12.45
C MET A 160 12.82 -3.54 -11.74
N LEU A 161 12.62 -2.72 -10.70
CA LEU A 161 11.42 -2.72 -9.89
C LEU A 161 10.20 -2.28 -10.70
N THR A 162 9.16 -3.09 -10.61
CA THR A 162 7.82 -2.82 -11.15
C THR A 162 6.78 -2.62 -10.05
N HIS A 163 6.97 -3.27 -8.89
CA HIS A 163 6.09 -3.16 -7.73
C HIS A 163 6.94 -2.93 -6.48
N LEU A 164 6.71 -1.82 -5.82
CA LEU A 164 7.47 -1.41 -4.62
C LEU A 164 6.51 -0.99 -3.51
N ASP A 165 6.47 -1.78 -2.44
CA ASP A 165 5.71 -1.47 -1.24
C ASP A 165 6.67 -1.07 -0.12
N MET A 166 6.63 0.20 0.27
CA MET A 166 7.37 0.77 1.39
C MET A 166 6.43 1.31 2.48
N SER A 167 5.15 0.90 2.48
CA SER A 167 4.16 1.36 3.46
C SER A 167 4.69 1.24 4.89
N SER A 168 4.55 2.29 5.68
CA SER A 168 4.97 2.35 7.08
C SER A 168 6.47 2.08 7.32
N SER A 169 7.30 2.17 6.29
CA SER A 169 8.76 2.01 6.44
C SER A 169 9.36 3.23 7.13
N LYS A 170 10.38 2.95 7.95
CA LYS A 170 11.12 3.98 8.68
C LYS A 170 12.50 4.15 8.05
N PHE A 171 12.84 5.38 7.70
CA PHE A 171 14.14 5.76 7.16
C PHE A 171 14.85 6.61 8.20
N GLU A 172 16.06 6.21 8.65
CA GLU A 172 16.90 7.05 9.51
C GLU A 172 17.29 8.35 8.82
N ASN A 173 17.49 8.28 7.49
CA ASN A 173 17.77 9.43 6.65
C ASN A 173 16.78 9.45 5.46
N PRO A 174 15.98 10.51 5.31
CA PRO A 174 15.05 10.66 4.18
C PRO A 174 15.72 10.62 2.80
N SER A 175 17.02 10.99 2.68
CA SER A 175 17.74 10.93 1.41
C SER A 175 17.80 9.52 0.82
N VAL A 176 17.76 8.49 1.65
CA VAL A 176 17.75 7.08 1.20
C VAL A 176 16.50 6.77 0.37
N LEU A 177 15.35 7.31 0.77
CA LEU A 177 14.11 7.16 -0.02
C LEU A 177 14.27 7.82 -1.39
N LEU A 178 14.82 9.04 -1.44
CA LEU A 178 15.08 9.73 -2.69
C LEU A 178 16.03 8.92 -3.59
N GLU A 179 17.12 8.39 -3.05
CA GLU A 179 18.08 7.56 -3.80
C GLU A 179 17.43 6.31 -4.41
N ILE A 180 16.53 5.66 -3.67
CA ILE A 180 15.75 4.52 -4.18
C ILE A 180 14.86 4.96 -5.32
N LEU A 181 14.10 6.05 -5.15
CA LEU A 181 13.20 6.57 -6.17
C LEU A 181 13.93 6.99 -7.44
N GLN A 182 15.11 7.60 -7.32
CA GLN A 182 15.98 7.98 -8.45
C GLN A 182 16.40 6.80 -9.32
N ARG A 183 16.40 5.59 -8.79
CA ARG A 183 16.69 4.36 -9.55
C ARG A 183 15.46 3.73 -10.19
N CYS A 184 14.26 4.12 -9.77
CA CYS A 184 12.99 3.49 -10.15
C CYS A 184 12.35 4.26 -11.31
N HIS A 185 12.47 3.75 -12.53
CA HIS A 185 11.90 4.38 -13.72
C HIS A 185 10.85 3.52 -14.43
N ASN A 186 10.49 2.37 -13.88
CA ASN A 186 9.57 1.42 -14.49
C ASN A 186 8.53 0.87 -13.51
N LEU A 187 8.18 1.66 -12.51
CA LEU A 187 7.17 1.25 -11.54
C LEU A 187 5.78 1.21 -12.18
N TYR A 188 5.08 0.13 -11.91
CA TYR A 188 3.66 -0.06 -12.18
C TYR A 188 2.83 0.16 -10.91
N ALA A 189 3.40 -0.16 -9.74
CA ALA A 189 2.76 -0.02 -8.45
C ALA A 189 3.75 0.51 -7.40
N LEU A 190 3.35 1.55 -6.67
CA LEU A 190 4.13 2.19 -5.61
C LEU A 190 3.23 2.51 -4.42
N SER A 191 3.67 2.11 -3.22
CA SER A 191 3.09 2.58 -1.97
C SER A 191 4.16 3.21 -1.08
N LEU A 192 3.88 4.45 -0.68
CA LEU A 192 4.63 5.26 0.29
C LEU A 192 3.74 5.66 1.47
N GLU A 193 2.68 4.90 1.72
CA GLU A 193 1.76 5.14 2.83
C GLU A 193 2.53 5.23 4.15
N LEU A 194 2.28 6.30 4.94
CA LEU A 194 2.95 6.54 6.22
C LEU A 194 4.49 6.58 6.15
N CYS A 195 5.08 6.89 5.01
CA CYS A 195 6.53 7.02 4.88
C CYS A 195 7.09 8.39 5.34
N GLY A 196 6.22 9.27 5.86
CA GLY A 196 6.62 10.58 6.35
C GLY A 196 6.64 11.64 5.26
N ILE A 197 7.73 12.40 5.15
CA ILE A 197 7.85 13.54 4.22
C ILE A 197 8.12 13.04 2.80
N ILE A 198 7.29 13.46 1.86
CA ILE A 198 7.48 13.29 0.42
C ILE A 198 7.62 14.69 -0.19
N ASP A 199 8.84 15.07 -0.50
CA ASP A 199 9.14 16.39 -1.05
C ASP A 199 8.97 16.45 -2.59
N ASP A 200 9.09 17.65 -3.15
CA ASP A 200 8.92 17.87 -4.59
C ASP A 200 9.98 17.17 -5.43
N GLN A 201 11.17 16.93 -4.89
CA GLN A 201 12.21 16.19 -5.59
C GLN A 201 11.84 14.71 -5.70
N MET A 202 11.31 14.12 -4.62
CA MET A 202 10.76 12.77 -4.64
C MET A 202 9.57 12.67 -5.61
N CYS A 203 8.69 13.67 -5.62
CA CYS A 203 7.58 13.75 -6.57
C CYS A 203 8.06 13.75 -8.04
N LYS A 204 9.13 14.47 -8.36
CA LYS A 204 9.76 14.47 -9.68
C LYS A 204 10.29 13.07 -10.07
N GLU A 205 10.85 12.33 -9.12
CA GLU A 205 11.31 10.96 -9.37
C GLU A 205 10.14 9.99 -9.54
N ILE A 206 9.08 10.11 -8.75
CA ILE A 206 7.84 9.32 -8.92
C ILE A 206 7.25 9.56 -10.32
N ALA A 207 7.20 10.81 -10.76
CA ALA A 207 6.65 11.23 -12.04
C ALA A 207 7.36 10.63 -13.27
N LYS A 208 8.62 10.21 -13.15
CA LYS A 208 9.34 9.51 -14.24
C LYS A 208 8.70 8.15 -14.57
N ASN A 209 7.89 7.59 -13.68
CA ASN A 209 7.24 6.30 -13.87
C ASN A 209 5.90 6.45 -14.62
N THR A 210 5.94 6.78 -15.90
CA THR A 210 4.75 7.06 -16.73
C THR A 210 3.80 5.87 -16.91
N ASN A 211 4.21 4.65 -16.53
CA ASN A 211 3.40 3.44 -16.54
C ASN A 211 2.76 3.14 -15.17
N LEU A 212 2.88 4.05 -14.21
CA LEU A 212 2.34 3.88 -12.88
C LEU A 212 0.81 3.76 -12.94
N TYR A 213 0.28 2.67 -12.38
CA TYR A 213 -1.13 2.36 -12.33
C TYR A 213 -1.69 2.40 -10.89
N PHE A 214 -0.92 1.91 -9.91
CA PHE A 214 -1.25 1.96 -8.49
C PHE A 214 -0.33 2.95 -7.79
N LEU A 215 -0.90 3.98 -7.16
CA LEU A 215 -0.15 4.93 -6.34
C LEU A 215 -0.86 5.15 -5.02
N ASN A 216 -0.19 4.77 -3.93
CA ASN A 216 -0.64 5.03 -2.57
C ASN A 216 0.33 6.00 -1.87
N LEU A 217 -0.16 7.19 -1.56
CA LEU A 217 0.52 8.25 -0.83
C LEU A 217 -0.23 8.62 0.45
N ALA A 218 -1.15 7.78 0.90
CA ALA A 218 -1.96 8.05 2.08
C ALA A 218 -1.10 8.38 3.30
N MET A 219 -1.54 9.37 4.08
CA MET A 219 -0.85 9.85 5.28
C MET A 219 0.60 10.36 5.04
N ALA A 220 1.00 10.55 3.79
CA ALA A 220 2.25 11.22 3.47
C ALA A 220 2.11 12.74 3.69
N LYS A 221 3.23 13.37 4.04
CA LYS A 221 3.26 14.79 4.42
C LYS A 221 4.08 15.62 3.44
N SER A 222 3.88 16.94 3.49
CA SER A 222 4.69 17.93 2.78
C SER A 222 4.58 17.95 1.26
N PHE A 223 3.41 17.55 0.72
CA PHE A 223 3.13 17.79 -0.70
C PHE A 223 2.94 19.29 -0.96
N SER A 224 3.69 19.81 -1.91
CA SER A 224 3.39 21.10 -2.51
C SER A 224 2.47 20.97 -3.73
N ALA A 225 1.94 22.10 -4.20
CA ALA A 225 1.22 22.16 -5.47
C ALA A 225 2.11 21.67 -6.64
N GLU A 226 3.39 22.02 -6.65
CA GLU A 226 4.35 21.59 -7.69
C GLU A 226 4.50 20.06 -7.70
N GLY A 227 4.62 19.44 -6.52
CA GLY A 227 4.79 18.01 -6.40
C GLY A 227 3.61 17.23 -6.96
N ILE A 228 2.37 17.56 -6.54
CA ILE A 228 1.17 16.87 -7.01
C ILE A 228 0.92 17.09 -8.50
N VAL A 229 1.13 18.33 -9.00
CA VAL A 229 1.02 18.66 -10.42
C VAL A 229 1.98 17.80 -11.25
N THR A 230 3.23 17.70 -10.80
CA THR A 230 4.27 16.94 -11.49
C THR A 230 3.88 15.46 -11.63
N ILE A 231 3.39 14.84 -10.54
CA ILE A 231 2.93 13.45 -10.57
C ILE A 231 1.73 13.28 -11.50
N LEU A 232 0.65 14.05 -11.30
CA LEU A 232 -0.60 13.86 -12.04
C LEU A 232 -0.50 14.23 -13.52
N SER A 233 0.37 15.17 -13.87
CA SER A 233 0.63 15.52 -15.27
C SER A 233 1.38 14.42 -16.02
N SER A 234 2.26 13.68 -15.34
CA SER A 234 3.13 12.66 -15.95
C SER A 234 2.51 11.26 -15.90
N CYS A 235 1.88 10.89 -14.76
CA CYS A 235 1.34 9.54 -14.53
C CYS A 235 -0.10 9.41 -15.04
N ARG A 236 -0.32 9.63 -16.34
CA ARG A 236 -1.65 9.65 -16.96
C ARG A 236 -2.34 8.27 -17.05
N LYS A 237 -1.65 7.18 -16.70
CA LYS A 237 -2.17 5.80 -16.70
C LYS A 237 -2.64 5.34 -15.32
N LEU A 238 -2.66 6.23 -14.32
CA LEU A 238 -3.15 5.88 -13.00
C LEU A 238 -4.58 5.34 -13.07
N GLY A 239 -4.75 4.13 -12.54
CA GLY A 239 -6.03 3.47 -12.37
C GLY A 239 -6.52 3.49 -10.93
N GLU A 240 -5.58 3.45 -9.97
CA GLU A 240 -5.87 3.56 -8.55
C GLU A 240 -4.96 4.58 -7.87
N LEU A 241 -5.57 5.53 -7.18
CA LEU A 241 -4.89 6.60 -6.45
C LEU A 241 -5.46 6.70 -5.04
N ASN A 242 -4.57 6.64 -4.04
CA ASN A 242 -4.89 6.94 -2.66
C ASN A 242 -4.03 8.11 -2.18
N ILE A 243 -4.68 9.23 -1.91
CA ILE A 243 -4.11 10.45 -1.33
C ILE A 243 -4.88 10.86 -0.07
N GLY A 244 -5.53 9.89 0.56
CA GLY A 244 -6.27 10.12 1.80
C GLY A 244 -5.34 10.51 2.94
N TRP A 245 -5.84 11.38 3.81
CA TRP A 245 -5.13 11.84 5.02
C TRP A 245 -3.79 12.52 4.74
N THR A 246 -3.59 13.01 3.51
CA THR A 246 -2.47 13.87 3.18
C THR A 246 -2.75 15.31 3.65
N GLU A 247 -1.68 16.06 3.94
CA GLU A 247 -1.79 17.43 4.41
C GLU A 247 -1.90 18.43 3.23
N LEU A 248 -2.87 18.21 2.31
CA LEU A 248 -3.09 19.10 1.18
C LEU A 248 -3.88 20.34 1.61
N SER A 249 -3.46 21.54 1.17
CA SER A 249 -4.23 22.78 1.32
C SER A 249 -5.30 22.88 0.24
N GLY A 250 -6.28 23.78 0.39
CA GLY A 250 -7.41 23.89 -0.50
C GLY A 250 -7.06 24.22 -1.94
N ASP A 251 -6.08 25.10 -2.15
CA ASP A 251 -5.61 25.39 -3.51
C ASP A 251 -5.04 24.15 -4.17
N VAL A 252 -4.31 23.32 -3.39
CA VAL A 252 -3.75 22.04 -3.88
C VAL A 252 -4.85 21.03 -4.12
N ILE A 253 -5.88 20.96 -3.28
CA ILE A 253 -7.06 20.10 -3.46
C ILE A 253 -7.77 20.47 -4.77
N ASN A 254 -8.07 21.76 -4.98
CA ASN A 254 -8.69 22.27 -6.19
C ASN A 254 -7.91 21.88 -7.45
N LEU A 255 -6.60 22.08 -7.42
CA LEU A 255 -5.68 21.75 -8.52
C LEU A 255 -5.61 20.24 -8.75
N THR A 256 -5.56 19.45 -7.69
CA THR A 256 -5.58 17.99 -7.75
C THR A 256 -6.84 17.50 -8.47
N CYS A 257 -8.03 17.97 -8.07
CA CYS A 257 -9.29 17.61 -8.69
C CYS A 257 -9.36 17.94 -10.20
N GLN A 258 -8.66 19.00 -10.63
CA GLN A 258 -8.59 19.38 -12.05
C GLN A 258 -7.65 18.48 -12.85
N LEU A 259 -6.60 17.95 -12.23
CA LEU A 259 -5.52 17.21 -12.90
C LEU A 259 -5.69 15.68 -12.83
N LEU A 260 -6.69 15.17 -12.12
CA LEU A 260 -6.93 13.73 -12.03
C LEU A 260 -6.99 13.10 -13.43
N PRO A 261 -6.33 11.94 -13.64
CA PRO A 261 -6.37 11.27 -14.93
C PRO A 261 -7.75 10.64 -15.21
N PRO A 262 -8.31 10.79 -16.42
CA PRO A 262 -9.60 10.17 -16.78
C PRO A 262 -9.61 8.63 -16.73
N SER A 263 -8.42 8.00 -16.71
CA SER A 263 -8.24 6.55 -16.58
C SER A 263 -8.55 6.01 -15.19
N LEU A 264 -8.77 6.91 -14.20
CA LEU A 264 -8.91 6.53 -12.81
C LEU A 264 -10.18 5.72 -12.59
N LYS A 265 -10.01 4.55 -11.95
CA LYS A 265 -11.09 3.62 -11.59
C LYS A 265 -11.37 3.62 -10.10
N ARG A 266 -10.35 3.85 -9.28
CA ARG A 266 -10.49 3.85 -7.83
C ARG A 266 -9.74 5.04 -7.23
N LEU A 267 -10.43 5.86 -6.44
CA LEU A 267 -9.90 7.07 -5.82
C LEU A 267 -10.26 7.11 -4.35
N SER A 268 -9.25 7.23 -3.48
CA SER A 268 -9.42 7.69 -2.11
C SER A 268 -8.82 9.08 -1.96
N PHE A 269 -9.70 10.01 -1.56
CA PHE A 269 -9.35 11.40 -1.27
C PHE A 269 -9.93 11.78 0.10
N SER A 270 -9.92 10.82 1.03
CA SER A 270 -10.49 10.96 2.37
C SER A 270 -9.61 11.83 3.27
N GLY A 271 -10.23 12.50 4.24
CA GLY A 271 -9.55 13.15 5.36
C GLY A 271 -8.63 14.30 4.97
N THR A 272 -9.12 15.32 4.31
CA THR A 272 -8.33 16.51 4.02
C THR A 272 -7.98 17.27 5.31
N ARG A 273 -6.74 17.80 5.41
CA ARG A 273 -6.24 18.48 6.62
C ARG A 273 -7.12 19.66 7.04
N ASP A 274 -7.40 20.52 6.10
CA ASP A 274 -8.34 21.61 6.29
C ASP A 274 -9.72 21.10 5.87
N LYS A 275 -10.43 20.52 6.82
CA LYS A 275 -11.76 19.91 6.65
C LYS A 275 -12.79 20.81 5.93
N ALA A 276 -12.45 22.09 5.75
CA ALA A 276 -13.30 23.09 5.11
C ALA A 276 -13.10 23.21 3.58
N GLU A 277 -12.20 22.47 2.96
CA GLU A 277 -11.76 22.81 1.60
C GLU A 277 -12.17 21.79 0.52
N MET A 278 -12.45 20.53 0.89
CA MET A 278 -13.09 19.58 -0.03
C MET A 278 -14.60 19.86 -0.05
N ASN A 279 -15.08 20.52 -1.08
CA ASN A 279 -16.47 20.93 -1.22
C ASN A 279 -17.18 20.23 -2.40
N ASP A 280 -18.49 20.48 -2.56
CA ASP A 280 -19.31 19.86 -3.60
C ASP A 280 -18.82 20.16 -5.02
N ASP A 281 -18.22 21.35 -5.27
CA ASP A 281 -17.64 21.69 -6.56
C ASP A 281 -16.41 20.84 -6.90
N ASN A 282 -15.61 20.46 -5.91
CA ASN A 282 -14.49 19.54 -6.07
C ASN A 282 -15.01 18.16 -6.44
N ILE A 283 -16.04 17.66 -5.75
CA ILE A 283 -16.68 16.39 -6.08
C ILE A 283 -17.24 16.40 -7.48
N LYS A 284 -17.89 17.50 -7.88
CA LYS A 284 -18.36 17.68 -9.26
C LYS A 284 -17.22 17.52 -10.26
N ARG A 285 -16.09 18.19 -10.05
CA ARG A 285 -14.91 18.09 -10.94
C ARG A 285 -14.38 16.68 -11.03
N ILE A 286 -14.24 15.98 -9.89
CA ILE A 286 -13.84 14.56 -9.84
C ILE A 286 -14.80 13.74 -10.71
N CYS A 287 -16.12 13.86 -10.48
CA CYS A 287 -17.14 13.12 -11.21
C CYS A 287 -17.18 13.46 -12.70
N ASP A 288 -16.90 14.72 -13.07
CA ASP A 288 -16.87 15.15 -14.47
C ASP A 288 -15.62 14.66 -15.21
N THR A 289 -14.49 14.55 -14.55
CA THR A 289 -13.23 14.10 -15.14
C THR A 289 -13.12 12.58 -15.14
N CYS A 290 -13.40 11.92 -14.00
CA CYS A 290 -13.13 10.50 -13.79
C CYS A 290 -14.39 9.65 -14.03
N LYS A 291 -14.94 9.64 -15.24
CA LYS A 291 -16.17 8.90 -15.59
C LYS A 291 -16.06 7.37 -15.47
N GLN A 292 -14.84 6.83 -15.31
CA GLN A 292 -14.59 5.40 -15.18
C GLN A 292 -14.50 4.94 -13.73
N LEU A 293 -14.78 5.81 -12.75
CA LEU A 293 -14.72 5.44 -11.34
C LEU A 293 -15.64 4.28 -11.03
N GLU A 294 -15.04 3.26 -10.42
CA GLU A 294 -15.68 2.04 -9.90
C GLU A 294 -15.77 2.10 -8.35
N GLU A 295 -14.81 2.78 -7.70
CA GLU A 295 -14.78 2.98 -6.27
C GLU A 295 -14.32 4.40 -5.92
N LEU A 296 -15.03 5.05 -4.98
CA LEU A 296 -14.74 6.40 -4.49
C LEU A 296 -14.84 6.44 -2.97
N ASP A 297 -13.79 6.93 -2.31
CA ASP A 297 -13.75 7.16 -0.87
C ASP A 297 -13.48 8.64 -0.59
N LEU A 298 -14.47 9.27 0.06
CA LEU A 298 -14.50 10.68 0.49
C LEU A 298 -14.71 10.76 2.01
N SER A 299 -14.35 9.75 2.76
CA SER A 299 -14.55 9.73 4.21
C SER A 299 -13.86 10.92 4.89
N ASP A 300 -14.44 11.41 5.98
CA ASP A 300 -13.92 12.50 6.79
C ASP A 300 -13.91 13.88 6.12
N ASP A 301 -14.54 14.04 4.95
CA ASP A 301 -14.74 15.34 4.30
C ASP A 301 -16.04 15.95 4.81
N VAL A 302 -15.92 16.74 5.88
CA VAL A 302 -17.06 17.20 6.69
C VAL A 302 -17.88 18.33 6.06
N VAL A 303 -17.37 18.97 5.00
CA VAL A 303 -17.99 20.14 4.35
C VAL A 303 -18.85 19.75 3.16
N ILE A 304 -18.66 18.56 2.61
CA ILE A 304 -19.51 18.08 1.52
C ILE A 304 -20.96 17.91 1.99
N THR A 305 -21.89 18.30 1.12
CA THR A 305 -23.33 18.25 1.40
C THR A 305 -24.05 17.26 0.48
N GLU A 306 -25.37 17.12 0.66
CA GLU A 306 -26.20 16.27 -0.21
C GLU A 306 -26.09 16.64 -1.70
N ASN A 307 -25.70 17.88 -2.05
CA ASN A 307 -25.51 18.30 -3.44
C ASN A 307 -24.43 17.49 -4.15
N CYS A 308 -23.40 17.01 -3.44
CA CYS A 308 -22.37 16.17 -4.03
C CYS A 308 -22.94 14.85 -4.57
N LEU A 309 -24.02 14.32 -3.95
CA LEU A 309 -24.63 13.05 -4.35
C LEU A 309 -25.23 13.12 -5.76
N ASP A 310 -25.71 14.29 -6.19
CA ASP A 310 -26.25 14.49 -7.54
C ASP A 310 -25.15 14.34 -8.60
N HIS A 311 -23.92 14.71 -8.27
CA HIS A 311 -22.76 14.49 -9.15
C HIS A 311 -22.31 13.02 -9.12
N VAL A 312 -22.27 12.39 -7.94
CA VAL A 312 -21.90 10.97 -7.76
C VAL A 312 -22.84 10.04 -8.52
N LYS A 313 -24.15 10.32 -8.54
CA LYS A 313 -25.15 9.55 -9.31
C LYS A 313 -24.86 9.47 -10.82
N ASN A 314 -24.10 10.43 -11.35
CA ASN A 314 -23.73 10.45 -12.77
C ASN A 314 -22.59 9.47 -13.11
N LEU A 315 -21.93 8.87 -12.10
CA LEU A 315 -20.89 7.86 -12.28
C LEU A 315 -21.51 6.48 -12.54
N LYS A 316 -21.73 6.14 -13.79
CA LYS A 316 -22.43 4.90 -14.20
C LYS A 316 -21.71 3.61 -13.81
N ASN A 317 -20.41 3.68 -13.61
CA ASN A 317 -19.57 2.52 -13.27
C ASN A 317 -19.32 2.39 -11.77
N LEU A 318 -19.76 3.36 -10.95
CA LEU A 318 -19.52 3.35 -9.52
C LEU A 318 -20.24 2.18 -8.85
N ARG A 319 -19.47 1.36 -8.13
CA ARG A 319 -19.91 0.18 -7.40
C ARG A 319 -19.75 0.32 -5.90
N ILE A 320 -18.70 1.01 -5.48
CA ILE A 320 -18.37 1.20 -4.07
C ILE A 320 -18.25 2.69 -3.79
N LEU A 321 -19.06 3.17 -2.85
CA LEU A 321 -18.97 4.53 -2.33
C LEU A 321 -18.73 4.48 -0.82
N THR A 322 -17.75 5.22 -0.36
CA THR A 322 -17.46 5.40 1.06
C THR A 322 -17.46 6.89 1.38
N ILE A 323 -18.36 7.29 2.28
CA ILE A 323 -18.55 8.68 2.75
C ILE A 323 -18.75 8.65 4.28
N SER A 324 -17.94 7.88 4.97
CA SER A 324 -17.99 7.75 6.41
C SER A 324 -17.60 9.08 7.10
N ARG A 325 -18.31 9.44 8.16
CA ARG A 325 -18.07 10.67 8.94
C ARG A 325 -18.19 11.99 8.13
N CYS A 326 -18.95 11.97 7.02
CA CYS A 326 -19.31 13.16 6.25
C CYS A 326 -20.60 13.76 6.84
N TYR A 327 -20.44 14.53 7.90
CA TYR A 327 -21.58 15.01 8.72
C TYR A 327 -22.42 16.10 8.04
N GLY A 328 -21.94 16.71 6.96
CA GLY A 328 -22.68 17.71 6.19
C GLY A 328 -23.79 17.15 5.31
N ILE A 329 -23.88 15.81 5.18
CA ILE A 329 -24.88 15.16 4.32
C ILE A 329 -26.08 14.71 5.15
N GLU A 330 -27.27 15.17 4.79
CA GLU A 330 -28.53 14.74 5.40
C GLU A 330 -28.74 13.22 5.18
N PRO A 331 -28.94 12.41 6.24
CA PRO A 331 -29.10 10.95 6.12
C PRO A 331 -30.19 10.49 5.13
N MET A 332 -31.28 11.24 4.99
CA MET A 332 -32.34 10.90 4.05
C MET A 332 -31.92 11.04 2.59
N ALA A 333 -30.93 11.88 2.29
CA ALA A 333 -30.40 12.05 0.95
C ALA A 333 -29.71 10.76 0.43
N PHE A 334 -29.20 9.91 1.31
CA PHE A 334 -28.57 8.63 0.96
C PHE A 334 -29.54 7.67 0.25
N LEU A 335 -30.83 7.78 0.50
CA LEU A 335 -31.86 6.96 -0.18
C LEU A 335 -31.93 7.23 -1.70
N SER A 336 -31.34 8.32 -2.16
CA SER A 336 -31.24 8.66 -3.57
C SER A 336 -30.17 7.88 -4.33
N LEU A 337 -29.24 7.22 -3.62
CA LEU A 337 -28.15 6.45 -4.20
C LEU A 337 -28.64 5.03 -4.52
N GLN A 338 -28.60 4.68 -5.79
CA GLN A 338 -28.98 3.36 -6.28
C GLN A 338 -27.84 2.76 -7.08
N ASN A 339 -27.89 1.45 -7.31
CA ASN A 339 -26.93 0.70 -8.13
C ASN A 339 -25.51 0.58 -7.56
N LEU A 340 -25.35 0.77 -6.25
CA LEU A 340 -24.08 0.47 -5.56
C LEU A 340 -24.07 -0.99 -5.09
N ASP A 341 -22.89 -1.63 -5.14
CA ASP A 341 -22.68 -2.94 -4.55
C ASP A 341 -22.37 -2.81 -3.05
N ILE A 342 -21.60 -1.77 -2.67
CA ILE A 342 -21.22 -1.46 -1.29
C ILE A 342 -21.38 0.04 -1.06
N PHE A 343 -21.97 0.38 0.07
CA PHE A 343 -22.10 1.75 0.55
C PHE A 343 -21.69 1.85 2.01
N ASN A 344 -20.57 2.53 2.30
CA ASN A 344 -20.05 2.70 3.65
C ASN A 344 -20.34 4.13 4.14
N VAL A 345 -21.06 4.24 5.26
CA VAL A 345 -21.52 5.50 5.88
C VAL A 345 -21.32 5.46 7.40
N TYR A 346 -20.21 4.93 7.85
CA TYR A 346 -19.90 4.85 9.28
C TYR A 346 -19.92 6.26 9.90
N GLY A 347 -20.59 6.38 11.05
CA GLY A 347 -20.70 7.63 11.79
C GLY A 347 -21.65 8.67 11.21
N CYS A 348 -22.24 8.46 10.02
CA CYS A 348 -23.20 9.40 9.42
C CYS A 348 -24.65 9.13 9.80
N VAL A 349 -24.96 7.92 10.26
CA VAL A 349 -26.36 7.44 10.44
C VAL A 349 -26.46 6.65 11.72
N THR A 350 -27.58 6.78 12.44
CA THR A 350 -27.89 5.97 13.62
C THR A 350 -28.09 4.49 13.26
N VAL A 351 -28.13 3.61 14.27
CA VAL A 351 -28.35 2.17 14.07
C VAL A 351 -29.68 1.92 13.34
N GLU A 352 -30.74 2.60 13.76
CA GLU A 352 -32.07 2.50 13.13
C GLU A 352 -32.03 3.02 11.69
N GLY A 353 -31.29 4.09 11.43
CA GLY A 353 -31.09 4.63 10.09
C GLY A 353 -30.37 3.64 9.17
N ILE A 354 -29.38 2.89 9.68
CA ILE A 354 -28.72 1.83 8.91
C ILE A 354 -29.70 0.74 8.49
N ASP A 355 -30.62 0.35 9.36
CA ASP A 355 -31.63 -0.66 9.02
C ASP A 355 -32.60 -0.15 7.95
N VAL A 356 -32.94 1.15 7.98
CA VAL A 356 -33.70 1.80 6.91
C VAL A 356 -32.91 1.75 5.58
N LEU A 357 -31.64 2.14 5.57
CA LEU A 357 -30.79 2.05 4.38
C LEU A 357 -30.71 0.63 3.83
N ARG A 358 -30.47 -0.37 4.71
CA ARG A 358 -30.42 -1.80 4.32
C ARG A 358 -31.73 -2.29 3.70
N SER A 359 -32.87 -1.80 4.17
CA SER A 359 -34.18 -2.19 3.65
C SER A 359 -34.48 -1.54 2.30
N ARG A 360 -34.13 -0.26 2.13
CA ARG A 360 -34.49 0.57 0.97
C ARG A 360 -33.51 0.49 -0.19
N LEU A 361 -32.23 0.27 0.08
CA LEU A 361 -31.17 0.24 -0.94
C LEU A 361 -30.79 -1.19 -1.38
N ARG A 362 -31.64 -2.18 -1.17
CA ARG A 362 -31.37 -3.56 -1.62
C ARG A 362 -31.13 -3.59 -3.14
N PRO A 363 -30.11 -4.32 -3.63
CA PRO A 363 -29.24 -5.29 -2.96
C PRO A 363 -27.94 -4.72 -2.36
N THR A 364 -27.78 -3.40 -2.24
CA THR A 364 -26.56 -2.75 -1.73
C THR A 364 -26.22 -3.22 -0.32
N ARG A 365 -24.95 -3.57 -0.11
CA ARG A 365 -24.42 -3.92 1.20
C ARG A 365 -23.97 -2.66 1.93
N ILE A 366 -24.46 -2.43 3.14
CA ILE A 366 -24.20 -1.22 3.93
C ILE A 366 -23.15 -1.53 5.01
N ASN A 367 -22.12 -0.70 5.11
CA ASN A 367 -21.05 -0.74 6.11
C ASN A 367 -20.33 -2.10 6.11
N VAL A 368 -19.68 -2.44 5.01
CA VAL A 368 -18.89 -3.68 4.86
C VAL A 368 -17.48 -3.53 5.40
N SER A 369 -16.83 -2.39 5.14
CA SER A 369 -15.47 -2.13 5.61
C SER A 369 -15.33 -0.67 6.05
N PRO A 370 -14.76 -0.41 7.23
CA PRO A 370 -14.51 0.96 7.70
C PRO A 370 -13.32 1.64 7.00
N LEU A 371 -12.47 0.87 6.34
CA LEU A 371 -11.26 1.36 5.67
C LEU A 371 -11.31 1.05 4.19
N SER A 372 -10.84 1.99 3.38
CA SER A 372 -10.68 1.80 1.95
C SER A 372 -9.52 0.84 1.64
N SER A 373 -9.68 0.06 0.57
CA SER A 373 -8.62 -0.81 0.03
C SER A 373 -7.94 -0.23 -1.22
N ILE A 374 -8.25 1.01 -1.59
CA ILE A 374 -7.79 1.66 -2.82
C ILE A 374 -6.28 1.82 -2.82
N ALA A 375 -5.65 1.29 -3.84
CA ALA A 375 -4.18 1.28 -4.06
C ALA A 375 -3.36 0.69 -2.91
N ILE A 376 -3.98 0.02 -1.94
CA ILE A 376 -3.28 -0.66 -0.84
C ILE A 376 -2.58 -1.91 -1.38
N PRO A 377 -1.28 -2.11 -1.05
CA PRO A 377 -0.52 -3.24 -1.56
C PRO A 377 -1.07 -4.61 -1.17
N THR A 378 -1.53 -4.74 0.08
CA THR A 378 -2.05 -5.99 0.62
C THR A 378 -3.51 -5.83 0.98
N ASP A 379 -4.36 -6.63 0.33
CA ASP A 379 -5.77 -6.75 0.68
C ASP A 379 -5.93 -7.85 1.74
N GLY A 380 -6.36 -7.46 2.94
CA GLY A 380 -6.63 -8.36 4.05
C GLY A 380 -5.42 -9.20 4.51
N GLU A 381 -5.63 -10.52 4.65
CA GLU A 381 -4.67 -11.45 5.27
C GLU A 381 -3.51 -11.91 4.38
N SER A 382 -3.42 -11.47 3.12
CA SER A 382 -2.41 -11.97 2.18
C SER A 382 -1.02 -11.42 2.50
N VAL A 383 -0.31 -12.12 3.38
CA VAL A 383 1.11 -11.84 3.71
C VAL A 383 2.05 -12.21 2.57
N THR A 384 1.54 -12.84 1.51
CA THR A 384 2.35 -13.48 0.45
C THR A 384 2.34 -12.75 -0.87
N SER A 385 1.55 -11.70 -1.02
CA SER A 385 1.46 -10.93 -2.27
C SER A 385 1.24 -9.43 -2.00
N ILE A 386 1.62 -8.60 -2.96
CA ILE A 386 1.27 -7.17 -3.05
C ILE A 386 0.67 -6.91 -4.42
N TRP A 387 -0.47 -6.19 -4.50
CA TRP A 387 -1.22 -5.95 -5.73
C TRP A 387 -1.38 -7.22 -6.58
N LYS A 388 -1.73 -8.34 -5.92
CA LYS A 388 -1.87 -9.68 -6.54
C LYS A 388 -0.57 -10.26 -7.13
N LYS A 389 0.57 -9.59 -6.95
CA LYS A 389 1.88 -10.12 -7.30
C LYS A 389 2.49 -10.83 -6.10
N ARG A 390 2.95 -12.03 -6.33
CA ARG A 390 3.54 -12.86 -5.30
C ARG A 390 4.85 -12.26 -4.78
N THR A 391 5.08 -12.34 -3.47
CA THR A 391 6.30 -11.84 -2.81
C THR A 391 7.05 -12.92 -2.05
N ARG A 392 6.53 -14.14 -2.01
CA ARG A 392 7.17 -15.27 -1.31
C ARG A 392 7.48 -16.41 -2.26
N ASP A 393 8.45 -17.21 -1.84
CA ASP A 393 8.78 -18.49 -2.43
C ASP A 393 7.60 -19.47 -2.30
N TRP A 394 7.62 -20.52 -3.11
CA TRP A 394 6.62 -21.58 -3.05
C TRP A 394 6.74 -22.33 -1.72
N TYR A 395 5.79 -22.10 -0.82
CA TYR A 395 5.41 -23.02 0.26
C TYR A 395 3.99 -22.70 0.74
#